data_8a8749d7330c0b8e0d155cf919201687
#
_entry.id   8a8749d7330c0b8e0d155cf919201687
#
_cell.length_a   1.000
_cell.length_b   1.000
_cell.length_c   1.000
_cell.angle_alpha   90.00
_cell.angle_beta   90.00
_cell.angle_gamma   90.00
#
_symmetry.space_group_name_H-M   'P 1'
#
loop_
_entity.id
_entity.type
_entity.pdbx_description
1 polymer ?
#
loop_
_entity_poly.entity_id
_entity_poly.type
_entity_poly.pdbx_seq_one_letter_code
_entity_poly.pdbx_strand_id
1 'polypeptide(L)'
;VVIWLSGGLSIMRPRRRASVALIALGLLCGLGLPQDLAQAQGPPRPPTFNIPARPQPPSPAPGSNAAADEFAMKATVQTHLAYVITGDAAVDEVSRNGLQGLTLYLAQRTALEAGDPIALDPARDELAFFPLIYWPIAPGAPKPTQAALDKIDAYMKRGGTVLFDTRDALDAPPGRGGEMRGPGMVALRSILSSLDIPELEPVPHDHVLTKTFFLLRDFPGRFANGQLWVEALPAAGEEEEGNRPARAGDGVSSILITSNDLAGAWALRPDGQPMLPVVPGEPRQRDLAFRAGVNIVMYALTGNYKADQVHIPALLERLGQ
;
A
#
# COMPACT_ATOMS: atom_id res chain seq x y z
N VAL A 1 25.67 10.35 -54.94
CA VAL A 1 26.47 9.21 -55.46
C VAL A 1 26.06 8.00 -54.63
N VAL A 2 25.12 7.18 -55.16
CA VAL A 2 25.26 5.81 -55.64
C VAL A 2 25.44 4.76 -54.50
N ILE A 3 24.34 4.02 -54.13
CA ILE A 3 23.88 2.64 -54.53
C ILE A 3 24.65 1.52 -53.76
N TRP A 4 23.96 0.55 -53.11
CA TRP A 4 23.40 -0.77 -53.45
C TRP A 4 23.11 -1.52 -52.14
N LEU A 5 21.91 -2.00 -51.84
CA LEU A 5 21.22 -3.28 -52.14
C LEU A 5 21.95 -4.57 -51.73
N SER A 6 21.29 -5.31 -50.84
CA SER A 6 20.93 -6.76 -50.90
C SER A 6 20.55 -7.20 -49.49
N GLY A 7 19.41 -7.78 -49.15
CA GLY A 7 18.75 -8.88 -49.78
C GLY A 7 19.04 -10.15 -48.97
N GLY A 8 18.15 -10.55 -48.07
CA GLY A 8 18.24 -11.81 -47.32
C GLY A 8 16.92 -12.24 -46.76
N LEU A 9 16.09 -12.89 -47.59
CA LEU A 9 14.93 -13.69 -47.14
C LEU A 9 15.45 -14.88 -46.32
N SER A 10 14.91 -15.09 -45.14
CA SER A 10 15.08 -16.34 -44.41
C SER A 10 13.71 -16.96 -44.10
N ILE A 11 13.53 -18.12 -44.69
CA ILE A 11 12.34 -18.93 -44.80
C ILE A 11 12.00 -19.58 -43.46
N MET A 12 10.76 -19.38 -43.00
CA MET A 12 10.12 -20.12 -41.91
C MET A 12 9.90 -21.59 -42.30
N ARG A 13 10.38 -22.52 -41.47
CA ARG A 13 10.00 -23.93 -41.51
C ARG A 13 9.10 -24.28 -40.32
N PRO A 14 7.93 -24.95 -40.56
CA PRO A 14 7.09 -25.39 -39.46
C PRO A 14 7.57 -26.75 -38.90
N ARG A 15 7.68 -26.85 -37.57
CA ARG A 15 7.94 -28.10 -36.87
C ARG A 15 6.64 -28.90 -36.71
N ARG A 16 6.64 -30.06 -37.31
CA ARG A 16 5.58 -31.10 -37.24
C ARG A 16 5.56 -31.71 -35.81
N ARG A 17 4.37 -31.83 -35.25
CA ARG A 17 4.11 -32.65 -34.05
C ARG A 17 3.97 -34.11 -34.52
N ALA A 18 4.75 -35.00 -33.92
CA ALA A 18 4.60 -36.44 -34.07
C ALA A 18 3.74 -36.99 -32.93
N SER A 19 2.59 -37.55 -33.28
CA SER A 19 1.76 -38.35 -32.37
C SER A 19 2.26 -39.79 -32.40
N VAL A 20 2.56 -40.35 -31.22
CA VAL A 20 2.87 -41.78 -31.07
C VAL A 20 1.64 -42.46 -30.48
N ALA A 21 1.02 -43.33 -31.32
CA ALA A 21 -0.03 -44.26 -30.91
C ALA A 21 0.63 -45.55 -30.43
N LEU A 22 0.32 -46.02 -29.23
CA LEU A 22 0.72 -47.30 -28.70
C LEU A 22 -0.46 -48.26 -28.79
N ILE A 23 -0.31 -49.29 -29.59
CA ILE A 23 -1.23 -50.42 -29.74
C ILE A 23 -0.86 -51.45 -28.69
N ALA A 24 -1.80 -51.80 -27.81
CA ALA A 24 -1.66 -52.92 -26.89
C ALA A 24 -2.35 -54.15 -27.50
N LEU A 25 -1.56 -55.19 -27.74
CA LEU A 25 -2.02 -56.48 -28.21
C LEU A 25 -2.16 -57.43 -27.01
N GLY A 26 -3.34 -57.96 -26.80
CA GLY A 26 -3.62 -58.91 -25.75
C GLY A 26 -3.17 -60.35 -26.10
N LEU A 27 -2.76 -61.10 -25.10
CA LEU A 27 -2.67 -62.54 -25.17
C LEU A 27 -3.21 -63.14 -23.87
N LEU A 28 -4.32 -63.92 -24.00
CA LEU A 28 -4.86 -64.80 -22.98
C LEU A 28 -3.94 -66.02 -22.81
N CYS A 29 -3.57 -66.38 -21.61
CA CYS A 29 -3.27 -67.77 -21.24
C CYS A 29 -3.77 -67.98 -19.83
N GLY A 30 -4.81 -68.81 -19.70
CA GLY A 30 -5.32 -69.30 -18.44
C GLY A 30 -4.48 -70.47 -17.92
N LEU A 31 -4.21 -70.45 -16.62
CA LEU A 31 -3.89 -71.63 -15.81
C LEU A 31 -4.36 -71.37 -14.38
N GLY A 32 -5.29 -72.18 -13.91
CA GLY A 32 -5.84 -72.11 -12.56
C GLY A 32 -4.86 -72.60 -11.54
N LEU A 33 -4.83 -71.91 -10.39
CA LEU A 33 -4.24 -72.40 -9.12
C LEU A 33 -5.14 -71.96 -7.96
N PRO A 34 -5.07 -72.66 -6.82
CA PRO A 34 -6.15 -72.66 -5.81
C PRO A 34 -6.26 -71.41 -4.98
N GLN A 35 -7.50 -71.13 -4.57
CA GLN A 35 -7.83 -70.05 -3.64
C GLN A 35 -7.41 -70.40 -2.21
N ASP A 36 -6.27 -69.89 -1.73
CA ASP A 36 -6.00 -69.75 -0.31
C ASP A 36 -6.45 -68.36 0.15
N LEU A 37 -7.48 -68.38 1.01
CA LEU A 37 -8.00 -67.21 1.70
C LEU A 37 -6.94 -66.65 2.71
N ALA A 38 -5.97 -65.91 2.22
CA ALA A 38 -5.19 -65.02 3.10
C ALA A 38 -5.97 -63.71 3.25
N GLN A 39 -6.58 -63.53 4.43
CA GLN A 39 -7.12 -62.22 4.86
C GLN A 39 -5.95 -61.24 4.94
N ALA A 40 -5.75 -60.46 3.89
CA ALA A 40 -4.87 -59.31 3.92
C ALA A 40 -5.49 -58.24 4.84
N GLN A 41 -4.95 -58.11 6.03
CA GLN A 41 -5.21 -56.96 6.88
C GLN A 41 -4.72 -55.73 6.12
N GLY A 42 -5.65 -54.86 5.76
CA GLY A 42 -5.33 -53.59 5.09
C GLY A 42 -4.35 -52.76 5.95
N PRO A 43 -3.59 -51.86 5.33
CA PRO A 43 -2.65 -50.99 6.03
C PRO A 43 -3.34 -50.23 7.16
N PRO A 44 -2.66 -50.01 8.31
CA PRO A 44 -3.22 -49.30 9.46
C PRO A 44 -3.69 -47.90 9.00
N ARG A 45 -4.94 -47.57 9.35
CA ARG A 45 -5.48 -46.22 9.08
C ARG A 45 -4.58 -45.20 9.78
N PRO A 46 -4.18 -44.12 9.09
CA PRO A 46 -3.46 -43.03 9.74
C PRO A 46 -4.29 -42.47 10.89
N PRO A 47 -3.64 -42.03 11.98
CA PRO A 47 -4.35 -41.48 13.12
C PRO A 47 -5.21 -40.30 12.66
N THR A 48 -6.51 -40.37 12.94
CA THR A 48 -7.43 -39.25 12.75
C THR A 48 -7.09 -38.20 13.80
N PHE A 49 -6.35 -37.16 13.40
CA PHE A 49 -6.22 -35.97 14.23
C PHE A 49 -7.60 -35.34 14.33
N ASN A 50 -8.16 -35.35 15.53
CA ASN A 50 -9.39 -34.64 15.84
C ASN A 50 -9.02 -33.16 15.89
N ILE A 51 -9.06 -32.46 14.73
CA ILE A 51 -8.87 -31.02 14.65
C ILE A 51 -10.09 -30.44 15.35
N PRO A 52 -9.94 -29.75 16.50
CA PRO A 52 -11.07 -29.09 17.12
C PRO A 52 -11.73 -28.17 16.09
N ALA A 53 -13.06 -28.23 15.99
CA ALA A 53 -13.83 -27.39 15.10
C ALA A 53 -13.41 -25.94 15.32
N ARG A 54 -13.04 -25.25 14.22
CA ARG A 54 -12.69 -23.85 14.27
C ARG A 54 -13.81 -23.11 14.98
N PRO A 55 -13.53 -22.29 16.02
CA PRO A 55 -14.58 -21.53 16.67
C PRO A 55 -15.38 -20.80 15.62
N GLN A 56 -16.70 -21.03 15.59
CA GLN A 56 -17.57 -20.22 14.74
C GLN A 56 -17.50 -18.78 15.25
N PRO A 57 -17.37 -17.78 14.38
CA PRO A 57 -17.42 -16.39 14.81
C PRO A 57 -18.73 -16.20 15.60
N PRO A 58 -18.70 -15.47 16.72
CA PRO A 58 -19.88 -15.23 17.52
C PRO A 58 -20.97 -14.61 16.64
N SER A 59 -22.19 -15.10 16.76
CA SER A 59 -23.36 -14.48 16.11
C SER A 59 -23.44 -13.02 16.53
N PRO A 60 -23.72 -12.07 15.60
CA PRO A 60 -23.79 -10.64 15.93
C PRO A 60 -24.78 -10.43 17.06
N ALA A 61 -24.39 -9.62 18.05
CA ALA A 61 -25.25 -9.27 19.17
C ALA A 61 -26.50 -8.53 18.68
N PRO A 62 -27.69 -8.72 19.30
CA PRO A 62 -28.87 -7.97 18.94
C PRO A 62 -28.65 -6.47 19.18
N GLY A 63 -28.63 -5.67 18.10
CA GLY A 63 -28.33 -4.24 18.12
C GLY A 63 -27.03 -3.86 17.40
N SER A 64 -26.25 -4.81 16.87
CA SER A 64 -25.10 -4.50 16.01
C SER A 64 -25.59 -3.85 14.71
N ASN A 65 -24.90 -2.77 14.30
CA ASN A 65 -25.15 -2.16 13.00
C ASN A 65 -24.56 -3.07 11.91
N ALA A 66 -25.38 -3.90 11.29
CA ALA A 66 -24.96 -4.92 10.32
C ALA A 66 -24.05 -4.34 9.22
N ALA A 67 -24.26 -3.09 8.82
CA ALA A 67 -23.42 -2.41 7.84
C ALA A 67 -22.02 -2.09 8.40
N ALA A 68 -21.92 -1.73 9.69
CA ALA A 68 -20.64 -1.49 10.34
C ALA A 68 -19.86 -2.80 10.55
N ASP A 69 -20.57 -3.88 10.89
CA ASP A 69 -19.95 -5.20 11.05
C ASP A 69 -19.45 -5.74 9.69
N GLU A 70 -20.23 -5.56 8.61
CA GLU A 70 -19.81 -5.92 7.24
C GLU A 70 -18.59 -5.11 6.79
N PHE A 71 -18.57 -3.81 7.07
CA PHE A 71 -17.43 -2.94 6.79
C PHE A 71 -16.19 -3.40 7.56
N ALA A 72 -16.31 -3.66 8.86
CA ALA A 72 -15.22 -4.14 9.70
C ALA A 72 -14.68 -5.49 9.21
N MET A 73 -15.57 -6.42 8.88
CA MET A 73 -15.19 -7.72 8.30
C MET A 73 -14.40 -7.54 7.00
N LYS A 74 -14.92 -6.74 6.08
CA LYS A 74 -14.23 -6.46 4.81
C LYS A 74 -12.85 -5.83 5.04
N ALA A 75 -12.75 -4.84 5.91
CA ALA A 75 -11.52 -4.11 6.18
C ALA A 75 -10.45 -4.92 6.95
N THR A 76 -10.85 -5.99 7.68
CA THR A 76 -9.93 -6.79 8.50
C THR A 76 -9.48 -8.10 7.85
N VAL A 77 -10.22 -8.63 6.88
CA VAL A 77 -9.87 -9.89 6.19
C VAL A 77 -8.63 -9.70 5.29
N GLN A 78 -8.48 -8.51 4.72
CA GLN A 78 -7.40 -8.17 3.80
C GLN A 78 -6.96 -6.72 4.04
N THR A 79 -5.68 -6.41 3.82
CA THR A 79 -5.20 -5.04 3.86
C THR A 79 -5.81 -4.24 2.70
N HIS A 80 -6.38 -3.09 2.98
CA HIS A 80 -6.91 -2.17 1.96
C HIS A 80 -6.18 -0.84 2.03
N LEU A 81 -5.91 -0.24 0.87
CA LEU A 81 -5.56 1.17 0.78
C LEU A 81 -6.86 1.98 0.88
N ALA A 82 -6.81 3.10 1.58
CA ALA A 82 -7.99 3.91 1.81
C ALA A 82 -7.76 5.37 1.41
N TYR A 83 -8.82 6.05 0.97
CA TYR A 83 -8.79 7.47 0.66
C TYR A 83 -10.00 8.20 1.25
N VAL A 84 -9.77 9.46 1.65
CA VAL A 84 -10.83 10.32 2.15
C VAL A 84 -11.64 10.87 0.99
N ILE A 85 -12.98 10.77 1.09
CA ILE A 85 -13.93 11.35 0.14
C ILE A 85 -13.89 12.87 0.26
N THR A 86 -13.70 13.55 -0.86
CA THR A 86 -13.66 15.03 -0.90
C THR A 86 -15.00 15.66 -1.24
N GLY A 87 -15.90 14.89 -1.85
CA GLY A 87 -17.14 15.39 -2.44
C GLY A 87 -16.97 15.96 -3.85
N ASP A 88 -15.74 16.05 -4.37
CA ASP A 88 -15.45 16.31 -5.78
C ASP A 88 -15.31 14.96 -6.50
N ALA A 89 -16.28 14.64 -7.34
CA ALA A 89 -16.35 13.34 -8.02
C ALA A 89 -15.11 13.06 -8.90
N ALA A 90 -14.49 14.08 -9.50
CA ALA A 90 -13.30 13.90 -10.31
C ALA A 90 -12.06 13.58 -9.45
N VAL A 91 -11.94 14.24 -8.29
CA VAL A 91 -10.87 13.97 -7.33
C VAL A 91 -11.02 12.58 -6.73
N ASP A 92 -12.24 12.22 -6.33
CA ASP A 92 -12.56 10.93 -5.72
C ASP A 92 -12.35 9.77 -6.71
N GLU A 93 -12.70 9.98 -8.00
CA GLU A 93 -12.44 9.00 -9.06
C GLU A 93 -10.94 8.79 -9.30
N VAL A 94 -10.16 9.87 -9.37
CA VAL A 94 -8.69 9.80 -9.53
C VAL A 94 -8.07 9.11 -8.32
N SER A 95 -8.52 9.42 -7.10
CA SER A 95 -8.02 8.80 -5.87
C SER A 95 -8.29 7.30 -5.85
N ARG A 96 -9.51 6.88 -6.18
CA ARG A 96 -9.88 5.46 -6.28
C ARG A 96 -9.03 4.73 -7.32
N ASN A 97 -8.96 5.25 -8.55
CA ASN A 97 -8.22 4.61 -9.64
C ASN A 97 -6.71 4.64 -9.40
N GLY A 98 -6.21 5.69 -8.71
CA GLY A 98 -4.81 5.79 -8.30
C GLY A 98 -4.42 4.73 -7.29
N LEU A 99 -5.19 4.59 -6.22
CA LEU A 99 -4.95 3.55 -5.23
C LEU A 99 -5.16 2.15 -5.81
N GLN A 100 -6.12 1.96 -6.72
CA GLN A 100 -6.28 0.70 -7.45
C GLN A 100 -5.03 0.37 -8.29
N GLY A 101 -4.50 1.35 -9.02
CA GLY A 101 -3.25 1.18 -9.77
C GLY A 101 -2.07 0.85 -8.88
N LEU A 102 -1.96 1.51 -7.72
CA LEU A 102 -0.92 1.21 -6.73
C LEU A 102 -1.10 -0.19 -6.12
N THR A 103 -2.32 -0.63 -5.81
CA THR A 103 -2.63 -1.99 -5.33
C THR A 103 -2.15 -3.05 -6.32
N LEU A 104 -2.43 -2.87 -7.61
CA LEU A 104 -1.97 -3.77 -8.66
C LEU A 104 -0.43 -3.79 -8.77
N TYR A 105 0.22 -2.63 -8.64
CA TYR A 105 1.67 -2.54 -8.68
C TYR A 105 2.32 -3.20 -7.45
N LEU A 106 1.73 -3.04 -6.26
CA LEU A 106 2.16 -3.71 -5.02
C LEU A 106 2.12 -5.24 -5.18
N ALA A 107 1.02 -5.79 -5.67
CA ALA A 107 0.88 -7.23 -5.89
C ALA A 107 1.91 -7.79 -6.90
N GLN A 108 2.34 -6.99 -7.88
CA GLN A 108 3.37 -7.39 -8.84
C GLN A 108 4.80 -7.32 -8.30
N ARG A 109 5.07 -6.52 -7.28
CA ARG A 109 6.43 -6.20 -6.82
C ARG A 109 6.73 -6.64 -5.41
N THR A 110 5.71 -6.94 -4.63
CA THR A 110 5.82 -7.34 -3.21
C THR A 110 4.96 -8.57 -2.95
N ALA A 111 5.03 -9.11 -1.74
CA ALA A 111 4.13 -10.17 -1.29
C ALA A 111 2.80 -9.63 -0.75
N LEU A 112 2.56 -8.32 -0.80
CA LEU A 112 1.32 -7.71 -0.32
C LEU A 112 0.24 -7.81 -1.39
N GLU A 113 -0.78 -8.59 -1.11
CA GLU A 113 -2.02 -8.67 -1.89
C GLU A 113 -3.09 -7.81 -1.21
N ALA A 114 -3.09 -6.51 -1.49
CA ALA A 114 -4.11 -5.61 -0.98
C ALA A 114 -5.43 -5.78 -1.74
N GLY A 115 -6.54 -5.56 -1.03
CA GLY A 115 -7.88 -5.54 -1.62
C GLY A 115 -8.19 -4.23 -2.35
N ASP A 116 -9.41 -4.14 -2.90
CA ASP A 116 -9.86 -2.92 -3.58
C ASP A 116 -9.80 -1.71 -2.64
N PRO A 117 -9.43 -0.52 -3.15
CA PRO A 117 -9.39 0.69 -2.33
C PRO A 117 -10.74 1.03 -1.71
N ILE A 118 -10.71 1.53 -0.47
CA ILE A 118 -11.90 1.90 0.29
C ILE A 118 -11.99 3.42 0.41
N ALA A 119 -13.16 3.96 0.08
CA ALA A 119 -13.51 5.35 0.29
C ALA A 119 -13.94 5.57 1.74
N LEU A 120 -13.42 6.59 2.42
CA LEU A 120 -13.65 6.89 3.83
C LEU A 120 -14.29 8.25 4.03
N ASP A 121 -15.29 8.30 4.90
CA ASP A 121 -15.75 9.52 5.55
C ASP A 121 -15.21 9.57 6.99
N PRO A 122 -14.21 10.43 7.29
CA PRO A 122 -13.60 10.48 8.61
C PRO A 122 -14.60 10.78 9.75
N ALA A 123 -15.74 11.38 9.45
CA ALA A 123 -16.76 11.66 10.46
C ALA A 123 -17.50 10.38 10.91
N ARG A 124 -17.64 9.39 10.03
CA ARG A 124 -18.45 8.19 10.25
C ARG A 124 -17.66 6.90 10.39
N ASP A 125 -16.68 6.70 9.52
CA ASP A 125 -16.01 5.41 9.36
C ASP A 125 -14.93 5.18 10.41
N GLU A 126 -14.63 3.91 10.72
CA GLU A 126 -13.53 3.54 11.61
C GLU A 126 -12.21 3.56 10.85
N LEU A 127 -11.29 4.42 11.31
CA LEU A 127 -10.01 4.64 10.65
C LEU A 127 -8.94 3.63 11.05
N ALA A 128 -9.07 2.99 12.20
CA ALA A 128 -8.06 2.10 12.78
C ALA A 128 -7.78 0.83 11.94
N PHE A 129 -8.67 0.49 11.00
CA PHE A 129 -8.47 -0.64 10.10
C PHE A 129 -7.42 -0.39 9.00
N PHE A 130 -7.04 0.86 8.78
CA PHE A 130 -6.18 1.25 7.68
C PHE A 130 -4.84 1.76 8.21
N PRO A 131 -3.71 1.13 7.83
CA PRO A 131 -2.39 1.61 8.26
C PRO A 131 -2.00 2.93 7.58
N LEU A 132 -2.54 3.19 6.40
CA LEU A 132 -2.31 4.39 5.58
C LEU A 132 -3.63 4.91 5.01
N ILE A 133 -3.90 6.19 5.22
CA ILE A 133 -5.02 6.90 4.62
C ILE A 133 -4.49 7.99 3.68
N TYR A 134 -4.87 7.93 2.40
CA TYR A 134 -4.61 8.97 1.43
C TYR A 134 -5.69 10.06 1.52
N TRP A 135 -5.28 11.30 1.70
CA TRP A 135 -6.20 12.42 1.78
C TRP A 135 -5.90 13.46 0.71
N PRO A 136 -6.60 13.44 -0.42
CA PRO A 136 -6.48 14.47 -1.43
C PRO A 136 -7.12 15.76 -0.95
N ILE A 137 -6.40 16.86 -1.00
CA ILE A 137 -6.89 18.18 -0.60
C ILE A 137 -7.32 18.94 -1.84
N ALA A 138 -8.62 19.17 -1.98
CA ALA A 138 -9.15 20.02 -3.03
C ALA A 138 -9.00 21.50 -2.65
N PRO A 139 -8.65 22.39 -3.61
CA PRO A 139 -8.71 23.83 -3.37
C PRO A 139 -10.11 24.25 -2.90
N GLY A 140 -10.19 24.96 -1.80
CA GLY A 140 -11.48 25.40 -1.24
C GLY A 140 -12.28 24.30 -0.53
N ALA A 141 -11.68 23.14 -0.26
CA ALA A 141 -12.33 22.08 0.53
C ALA A 141 -12.81 22.64 1.88
N PRO A 142 -14.06 22.33 2.30
CA PRO A 142 -14.56 22.76 3.58
C PRO A 142 -13.74 22.12 4.71
N LYS A 143 -13.55 22.88 5.79
CA LYS A 143 -12.91 22.32 6.98
C LYS A 143 -13.77 21.18 7.52
N PRO A 144 -13.20 20.00 7.82
CA PRO A 144 -13.93 18.91 8.44
C PRO A 144 -14.54 19.31 9.79
N THR A 145 -15.56 18.59 10.23
CA THR A 145 -16.14 18.79 11.56
C THR A 145 -15.10 18.52 12.66
N GLN A 146 -15.24 19.16 13.82
CA GLN A 146 -14.33 18.93 14.93
C GLN A 146 -14.28 17.44 15.33
N ALA A 147 -15.42 16.74 15.32
CA ALA A 147 -15.46 15.30 15.59
C ALA A 147 -14.64 14.47 14.60
N ALA A 148 -14.63 14.83 13.31
CA ALA A 148 -13.78 14.18 12.31
C ALA A 148 -12.29 14.47 12.55
N LEU A 149 -11.96 15.71 12.91
CA LEU A 149 -10.58 16.11 13.24
C LEU A 149 -10.07 15.38 14.49
N ASP A 150 -10.89 15.26 15.53
CA ASP A 150 -10.56 14.51 16.75
C ASP A 150 -10.31 13.02 16.47
N LYS A 151 -11.10 12.41 15.56
CA LYS A 151 -10.88 11.01 15.13
C LYS A 151 -9.57 10.85 14.38
N ILE A 152 -9.23 11.80 13.50
CA ILE A 152 -7.98 11.77 12.74
C ILE A 152 -6.77 11.97 13.66
N ASP A 153 -6.86 12.92 14.60
CA ASP A 153 -5.82 13.13 15.60
C ASP A 153 -5.59 11.86 16.45
N ALA A 154 -6.69 11.26 16.93
CA ALA A 154 -6.62 10.00 17.66
C ALA A 154 -6.06 8.84 16.83
N TYR A 155 -6.38 8.78 15.52
CA TYR A 155 -5.84 7.79 14.60
C TYR A 155 -4.32 7.95 14.43
N MET A 156 -3.84 9.17 14.17
CA MET A 156 -2.41 9.46 14.04
C MET A 156 -1.65 9.18 15.34
N LYS A 157 -2.20 9.56 16.50
CA LYS A 157 -1.61 9.29 17.83
C LYS A 157 -1.50 7.80 18.17
N ARG A 158 -2.29 6.95 17.53
CA ARG A 158 -2.24 5.48 17.68
C ARG A 158 -1.35 4.78 16.65
N GLY A 159 -0.57 5.54 15.87
CA GLY A 159 0.38 5.00 14.89
C GLY A 159 -0.18 4.89 13.48
N GLY A 160 -1.38 5.36 13.21
CA GLY A 160 -1.90 5.45 11.84
C GLY A 160 -1.20 6.57 11.06
N THR A 161 -0.99 6.38 9.76
CA THR A 161 -0.35 7.36 8.88
C THR A 161 -1.35 8.01 7.94
N VAL A 162 -1.36 9.34 7.85
CA VAL A 162 -2.14 10.10 6.88
C VAL A 162 -1.20 10.73 5.84
N LEU A 163 -1.44 10.45 4.58
CA LEU A 163 -0.76 11.07 3.45
C LEU A 163 -1.65 12.18 2.86
N PHE A 164 -1.38 13.42 3.22
CA PHE A 164 -2.03 14.59 2.65
C PHE A 164 -1.40 14.95 1.31
N ASP A 165 -2.20 15.12 0.29
CA ASP A 165 -1.74 15.50 -1.05
C ASP A 165 -2.53 16.72 -1.54
N THR A 166 -1.87 17.87 -1.56
CA THR A 166 -2.49 19.14 -1.97
C THR A 166 -2.66 19.26 -3.48
N ARG A 167 -1.96 18.43 -4.26
CA ARG A 167 -2.09 18.27 -5.71
C ARG A 167 -1.86 19.56 -6.51
N ASP A 168 -1.23 20.56 -5.93
CA ASP A 168 -1.07 21.91 -6.45
C ASP A 168 0.39 22.32 -6.71
N ALA A 169 1.28 21.34 -6.96
CA ALA A 169 2.70 21.64 -7.19
C ALA A 169 2.98 22.55 -8.38
N LEU A 170 2.06 22.63 -9.36
CA LEU A 170 2.19 23.56 -10.48
C LEU A 170 1.66 24.95 -10.15
N ASP A 171 0.73 25.07 -9.22
CA ASP A 171 0.10 26.33 -8.85
C ASP A 171 0.90 27.08 -7.77
N ALA A 172 1.87 26.40 -7.17
CA ALA A 172 2.77 26.96 -6.20
C ALA A 172 4.00 27.52 -6.90
N PRO A 173 4.20 28.84 -6.95
CA PRO A 173 5.45 29.40 -7.44
C PRO A 173 6.59 28.87 -6.54
N PRO A 174 7.75 28.49 -7.13
CA PRO A 174 8.87 28.00 -6.36
C PRO A 174 9.30 29.08 -5.36
N GLY A 175 8.92 28.90 -4.09
CA GLY A 175 9.27 29.80 -3.02
C GLY A 175 10.75 29.62 -2.63
N ARG A 176 11.39 30.70 -2.16
CA ARG A 176 12.68 30.59 -1.48
C ARG A 176 12.47 29.73 -0.22
N GLY A 177 13.13 28.56 -0.15
CA GLY A 177 13.07 27.68 1.02
C GLY A 177 12.09 26.49 0.94
N GLY A 178 11.52 26.18 -0.21
CA GLY A 178 10.68 24.98 -0.38
C GLY A 178 9.27 25.12 0.22
N GLU A 179 8.85 26.30 0.63
CA GLU A 179 7.51 26.53 1.17
C GLU A 179 6.43 26.17 0.15
N MET A 180 5.55 25.26 0.52
CA MET A 180 4.35 24.94 -0.24
C MET A 180 3.33 26.09 -0.09
N ARG A 181 3.00 26.76 -1.19
CA ARG A 181 2.15 27.97 -1.18
C ARG A 181 0.93 27.88 -2.10
N GLY A 182 0.55 26.72 -2.53
CA GLY A 182 -0.61 26.57 -3.41
C GLY A 182 -1.96 26.72 -2.69
N PRO A 183 -3.07 26.81 -3.44
CA PRO A 183 -4.42 26.93 -2.88
C PRO A 183 -4.83 25.68 -2.06
N GLY A 184 -4.36 24.48 -2.43
CA GLY A 184 -4.53 23.27 -1.66
C GLY A 184 -3.81 23.33 -0.31
N MET A 185 -2.62 23.96 -0.27
CA MET A 185 -1.89 24.16 0.99
C MET A 185 -2.63 25.11 1.93
N VAL A 186 -3.33 26.13 1.42
CA VAL A 186 -4.15 27.01 2.25
C VAL A 186 -5.27 26.22 2.93
N ALA A 187 -5.95 25.34 2.18
CA ALA A 187 -6.98 24.45 2.70
C ALA A 187 -6.40 23.48 3.74
N LEU A 188 -5.26 22.85 3.44
CA LEU A 188 -4.58 21.93 4.35
C LEU A 188 -4.17 22.62 5.66
N ARG A 189 -3.62 23.84 5.62
CA ARG A 189 -3.28 24.59 6.83
C ARG A 189 -4.49 24.85 7.71
N SER A 190 -5.67 25.10 7.12
CA SER A 190 -6.90 25.25 7.87
C SER A 190 -7.30 23.96 8.60
N ILE A 191 -7.07 22.80 7.98
CA ILE A 191 -7.31 21.48 8.60
C ILE A 191 -6.29 21.26 9.73
N LEU A 192 -5.01 21.40 9.43
CA LEU A 192 -3.91 21.11 10.36
C LEU A 192 -3.90 22.06 11.57
N SER A 193 -4.41 23.28 11.43
CA SER A 193 -4.49 24.26 12.55
C SER A 193 -5.30 23.78 13.76
N SER A 194 -6.09 22.72 13.60
CA SER A 194 -6.92 22.12 14.66
C SER A 194 -6.37 20.78 15.16
N LEU A 195 -5.22 20.36 14.64
CA LEU A 195 -4.54 19.13 15.01
C LEU A 195 -3.25 19.46 15.74
N ASP A 196 -2.83 18.59 16.63
CA ASP A 196 -1.53 18.67 17.27
C ASP A 196 -0.46 18.10 16.33
N ILE A 197 0.06 18.96 15.44
CA ILE A 197 1.02 18.57 14.41
C ILE A 197 2.42 18.85 14.89
N PRO A 198 3.36 17.87 14.83
CA PRO A 198 4.75 18.07 15.12
C PRO A 198 5.42 18.99 14.10
N GLU A 199 6.66 19.39 14.36
CA GLU A 199 7.49 20.04 13.37
C GLU A 199 7.69 19.13 12.15
N LEU A 200 7.65 19.70 10.95
CA LEU A 200 7.75 18.97 9.69
C LEU A 200 9.02 19.40 8.94
N GLU A 201 9.67 18.43 8.31
CA GLU A 201 10.82 18.65 7.43
C GLU A 201 10.65 17.94 6.09
N PRO A 202 11.29 18.42 5.02
CA PRO A 202 11.42 17.62 3.79
C PRO A 202 12.14 16.31 4.09
N VAL A 203 11.67 15.21 3.49
CA VAL A 203 12.27 13.88 3.71
C VAL A 203 13.79 13.94 3.54
N PRO A 204 14.58 13.71 4.61
CA PRO A 204 16.03 13.65 4.52
C PRO A 204 16.52 12.50 3.62
N HIS A 205 17.67 12.65 2.98
CA HIS A 205 18.22 11.63 2.07
C HIS A 205 18.49 10.28 2.74
N ASP A 206 18.77 10.27 4.02
CA ASP A 206 19.03 9.07 4.84
C ASP A 206 17.78 8.53 5.53
N HIS A 207 16.65 9.20 5.41
CA HIS A 207 15.38 8.78 6.00
C HIS A 207 14.97 7.37 5.55
N VAL A 208 14.33 6.62 6.45
CA VAL A 208 13.90 5.22 6.17
C VAL A 208 13.04 5.14 4.92
N LEU A 209 12.15 6.10 4.71
CA LEU A 209 11.24 6.15 3.57
C LEU A 209 11.95 6.11 2.20
N THR A 210 13.20 6.64 2.11
CA THR A 210 14.00 6.63 0.86
C THR A 210 14.54 5.26 0.49
N LYS A 211 14.48 4.28 1.40
CA LYS A 211 15.09 2.95 1.26
C LYS A 211 14.26 1.80 1.83
N THR A 212 12.98 2.04 2.15
CA THR A 212 12.09 1.03 2.74
C THR A 212 11.96 -0.20 1.86
N PHE A 213 11.79 -0.03 0.55
CA PHE A 213 11.71 -1.11 -0.43
C PHE A 213 12.57 -0.79 -1.66
N PHE A 214 12.35 0.36 -2.30
CA PHE A 214 13.18 0.87 -3.38
C PHE A 214 14.13 1.95 -2.87
N LEU A 215 15.30 2.07 -3.51
CA LEU A 215 16.20 3.20 -3.26
C LEU A 215 15.71 4.40 -4.07
N LEU A 216 15.25 5.44 -3.38
CA LEU A 216 14.71 6.66 -3.96
C LEU A 216 15.48 7.88 -3.44
N ARG A 217 15.58 8.91 -4.28
CA ARG A 217 16.08 10.23 -3.88
C ARG A 217 14.96 11.24 -3.74
N ASP A 218 13.92 11.08 -4.58
CA ASP A 218 12.80 11.98 -4.70
C ASP A 218 11.49 11.18 -4.74
N PHE A 219 10.38 11.84 -4.43
CA PHE A 219 9.04 11.28 -4.40
C PHE A 219 8.15 11.98 -5.43
N PRO A 220 8.41 11.81 -6.73
CA PRO A 220 7.56 12.41 -7.75
C PRO A 220 6.20 11.73 -7.76
N GLY A 221 5.20 12.52 -8.15
CA GLY A 221 3.87 12.05 -8.49
C GLY A 221 3.55 12.40 -9.95
N ARG A 222 2.32 12.83 -10.18
CA ARG A 222 1.92 13.45 -11.44
C ARG A 222 2.77 14.69 -11.73
N PHE A 223 3.14 15.41 -10.68
CA PHE A 223 4.10 16.51 -10.69
C PHE A 223 5.42 16.08 -10.04
N ALA A 224 6.53 16.70 -10.45
CA ALA A 224 7.85 16.37 -9.94
C ALA A 224 8.49 17.50 -9.12
N ASN A 225 7.82 18.65 -9.00
CA ASN A 225 8.40 19.86 -8.41
C ASN A 225 8.18 19.99 -6.90
N GLY A 226 7.24 19.22 -6.33
CA GLY A 226 6.94 19.25 -4.90
C GLY A 226 7.87 18.30 -4.13
N GLN A 227 7.99 18.57 -2.84
CA GLN A 227 8.69 17.71 -1.90
C GLN A 227 7.69 16.84 -1.13
N LEU A 228 8.17 15.72 -0.59
CA LEU A 228 7.47 14.98 0.44
C LEU A 228 7.99 15.43 1.80
N TRP A 229 7.07 15.75 2.71
CA TRP A 229 7.36 16.19 4.07
C TRP A 229 6.98 15.12 5.07
N VAL A 230 7.76 15.02 6.13
CA VAL A 230 7.60 14.08 7.24
C VAL A 230 7.72 14.81 8.57
N GLU A 231 7.43 14.15 9.66
CA GLU A 231 7.74 14.66 11.00
C GLU A 231 9.26 14.76 11.16
N ALA A 232 9.72 15.93 11.64
CA ALA A 232 11.11 16.12 11.98
C ALA A 232 11.49 15.20 13.15
N LEU A 233 12.59 14.48 13.00
CA LEU A 233 13.13 13.67 14.09
C LEU A 233 13.78 14.60 15.11
N PRO A 234 13.57 14.38 16.44
CA PRO A 234 14.29 15.13 17.48
C PRO A 234 15.80 15.02 17.25
N ALA A 235 16.53 16.11 17.40
CA ALA A 235 17.97 16.07 17.33
C ALA A 235 18.51 15.12 18.42
N ALA A 236 19.49 14.28 18.07
CA ALA A 236 20.07 13.33 19.00
C ALA A 236 20.65 14.07 20.24
N GLY A 237 20.03 13.91 21.39
CA GLY A 237 20.42 14.55 22.67
C GLY A 237 19.44 15.59 23.20
N GLU A 238 18.41 15.96 22.47
CA GLU A 238 17.27 16.71 23.00
C GLU A 238 16.29 15.72 23.64
N GLU A 239 16.54 15.40 24.92
CA GLU A 239 15.50 14.82 25.76
C GLU A 239 14.34 15.81 25.82
N GLU A 240 13.13 15.34 25.50
CA GLU A 240 11.91 16.14 25.50
C GLU A 240 11.69 16.82 26.87
N GLU A 241 12.20 18.03 27.03
CA GLU A 241 11.78 18.92 28.11
C GLU A 241 10.41 19.49 27.76
N GLY A 242 9.36 18.88 28.30
CA GLY A 242 8.03 19.48 28.35
C GLY A 242 6.94 18.65 27.67
N ASN A 243 6.20 17.93 28.49
CA ASN A 243 4.76 17.62 28.44
C ASN A 243 4.09 17.39 27.07
N ARG A 244 4.84 17.05 26.01
CA ARG A 244 4.32 16.33 24.87
C ARG A 244 4.35 14.86 25.25
N PRO A 245 3.17 14.15 25.29
CA PRO A 245 3.25 12.71 25.27
C PRO A 245 4.10 12.37 24.05
N ALA A 246 5.27 11.75 24.30
CA ALA A 246 6.00 11.11 23.22
C ALA A 246 4.93 10.35 22.43
N ARG A 247 4.67 10.76 21.18
CA ARG A 247 3.89 9.89 20.32
C ARG A 247 4.65 8.60 20.45
N ALA A 248 3.98 7.53 20.87
CA ALA A 248 4.59 6.22 20.99
C ALA A 248 5.03 5.81 19.59
N GLY A 249 6.02 6.54 19.07
CA GLY A 249 6.47 6.50 17.70
C GLY A 249 7.54 5.46 17.62
N ASP A 250 7.22 4.42 16.94
CA ASP A 250 8.12 3.41 16.36
C ASP A 250 9.04 3.99 15.27
N GLY A 251 9.21 5.32 15.20
CA GLY A 251 9.98 6.03 14.19
C GLY A 251 9.27 6.16 12.84
N VAL A 252 7.95 5.90 12.79
CA VAL A 252 7.12 6.15 11.61
C VAL A 252 6.40 7.47 11.76
N SER A 253 6.55 8.35 10.77
CA SER A 253 5.80 9.60 10.69
C SER A 253 4.31 9.31 10.56
N SER A 254 3.50 9.86 11.45
CA SER A 254 2.04 9.75 11.37
C SER A 254 1.45 10.68 10.31
N ILE A 255 2.24 11.63 9.82
CA ILE A 255 1.84 12.62 8.83
C ILE A 255 2.85 12.68 7.69
N LEU A 256 2.35 12.54 6.47
CA LEU A 256 3.09 12.75 5.24
C LEU A 256 2.37 13.84 4.43
N ILE A 257 3.11 14.81 3.90
CA ILE A 257 2.51 15.89 3.09
C ILE A 257 3.24 16.01 1.77
N THR A 258 2.50 16.08 0.67
CA THR A 258 3.05 16.36 -0.65
C THR A 258 2.10 17.24 -1.47
N SER A 259 2.61 17.82 -2.55
CA SER A 259 1.82 18.53 -3.57
C SER A 259 1.87 17.86 -4.94
N ASN A 260 2.47 16.68 -5.02
CA ASN A 260 2.84 16.05 -6.29
C ASN A 260 1.72 15.29 -6.99
N ASP A 261 0.49 15.25 -6.47
CA ASP A 261 -0.64 14.50 -7.04
C ASP A 261 -0.26 13.02 -7.28
N LEU A 262 0.07 12.32 -6.19
CA LEU A 262 0.52 10.93 -6.24
C LEU A 262 -0.55 10.02 -6.84
N ALA A 263 -1.81 10.14 -6.41
CA ALA A 263 -2.89 9.35 -6.94
C ALA A 263 -3.09 9.59 -8.44
N GLY A 264 -2.92 10.83 -8.91
CA GLY A 264 -2.95 11.16 -10.34
C GLY A 264 -1.86 10.47 -11.16
N ALA A 265 -0.69 10.23 -10.56
CA ALA A 265 0.37 9.44 -11.20
C ALA A 265 0.04 7.95 -11.26
N TRP A 266 -0.59 7.40 -10.23
CA TRP A 266 -0.94 5.97 -10.13
C TRP A 266 -2.22 5.61 -10.86
N ALA A 267 -3.09 6.60 -11.18
CA ALA A 267 -4.41 6.35 -11.76
C ALA A 267 -4.30 5.72 -13.15
N LEU A 268 -4.90 4.53 -13.27
CA LEU A 268 -5.00 3.77 -14.50
C LEU A 268 -6.47 3.64 -14.94
N ARG A 269 -6.69 3.60 -16.25
CA ARG A 269 -7.97 3.23 -16.86
C ARG A 269 -8.15 1.71 -16.82
N PRO A 270 -9.34 1.19 -17.07
CA PRO A 270 -9.59 -0.25 -17.12
C PRO A 270 -8.74 -1.00 -18.18
N ASP A 271 -8.28 -0.30 -19.20
CA ASP A 271 -7.37 -0.83 -20.24
C ASP A 271 -5.88 -0.82 -19.81
N GLY A 272 -5.59 -0.40 -18.59
CA GLY A 272 -4.24 -0.30 -18.05
C GLY A 272 -3.47 0.95 -18.47
N GLN A 273 -4.07 1.83 -19.31
CA GLN A 273 -3.41 3.07 -19.70
C GLN A 273 -3.50 4.13 -18.61
N PRO A 274 -2.50 5.01 -18.49
CA PRO A 274 -2.55 6.11 -17.56
C PRO A 274 -3.79 6.99 -17.76
N MET A 275 -4.44 7.34 -16.65
CA MET A 275 -5.61 8.20 -16.67
C MET A 275 -5.24 9.67 -16.92
N LEU A 276 -4.14 10.11 -16.34
CA LEU A 276 -3.63 11.48 -16.41
C LEU A 276 -2.16 11.51 -16.89
N PRO A 277 -1.73 12.53 -17.65
CA PRO A 277 -0.32 12.69 -18.01
C PRO A 277 0.50 13.11 -16.78
N VAL A 278 1.76 12.69 -16.70
CA VAL A 278 2.74 13.24 -15.75
C VAL A 278 3.41 14.48 -16.30
N VAL A 279 3.82 15.39 -15.43
CA VAL A 279 4.44 16.68 -15.78
C VAL A 279 5.73 16.83 -14.94
N PRO A 280 6.86 17.11 -15.55
CA PRO A 280 7.15 17.47 -16.96
C PRO A 280 7.08 16.29 -17.96
N GLY A 281 6.84 15.06 -17.53
CA GLY A 281 6.68 13.91 -18.43
C GLY A 281 7.98 13.19 -18.75
N GLU A 282 8.93 13.18 -17.82
CA GLU A 282 10.15 12.42 -18.00
C GLU A 282 9.87 10.90 -18.10
N PRO A 283 10.64 10.15 -18.90
CA PRO A 283 10.35 8.75 -19.21
C PRO A 283 10.19 7.83 -17.98
N ARG A 284 10.87 8.15 -16.87
CA ARG A 284 10.84 7.35 -15.64
C ARG A 284 9.95 7.91 -14.53
N GLN A 285 9.35 9.09 -14.73
CA GLN A 285 8.61 9.78 -13.66
C GLN A 285 7.50 8.93 -13.09
N ARG A 286 6.68 8.30 -13.93
CA ARG A 286 5.57 7.45 -13.46
C ARG A 286 6.05 6.19 -12.75
N ASP A 287 7.10 5.53 -13.25
CA ASP A 287 7.70 4.39 -12.56
C ASP A 287 8.24 4.78 -11.18
N LEU A 288 8.90 5.94 -11.08
CA LEU A 288 9.36 6.47 -9.81
C LEU A 288 8.19 6.82 -8.87
N ALA A 289 7.09 7.35 -9.42
CA ALA A 289 5.87 7.61 -8.63
C ALA A 289 5.26 6.32 -8.04
N PHE A 290 5.20 5.23 -8.82
CA PHE A 290 4.77 3.93 -8.30
C PHE A 290 5.74 3.38 -7.25
N ARG A 291 7.04 3.50 -7.44
CA ARG A 291 8.04 3.10 -6.43
C ARG A 291 7.92 3.92 -5.15
N ALA A 292 7.65 5.23 -5.27
CA ALA A 292 7.37 6.10 -4.13
C ALA A 292 6.14 5.60 -3.36
N GLY A 293 5.07 5.24 -4.08
CA GLY A 293 3.87 4.65 -3.48
C GLY A 293 4.16 3.35 -2.73
N VAL A 294 4.95 2.45 -3.33
CA VAL A 294 5.37 1.21 -2.63
C VAL A 294 6.16 1.52 -1.36
N ASN A 295 7.12 2.44 -1.41
CA ASN A 295 7.89 2.83 -0.23
C ASN A 295 6.99 3.41 0.86
N ILE A 296 6.04 4.28 0.52
CA ILE A 296 5.09 4.88 1.46
C ILE A 296 4.22 3.80 2.13
N VAL A 297 3.65 2.88 1.34
CA VAL A 297 2.82 1.79 1.88
C VAL A 297 3.65 0.87 2.77
N MET A 298 4.81 0.44 2.31
CA MET A 298 5.69 -0.44 3.10
C MET A 298 6.19 0.25 4.37
N TYR A 299 6.45 1.56 4.31
CA TYR A 299 6.82 2.36 5.48
C TYR A 299 5.70 2.38 6.53
N ALA A 300 4.46 2.64 6.12
CA ALA A 300 3.31 2.65 7.02
C ALA A 300 3.03 1.26 7.62
N LEU A 301 3.24 0.18 6.86
CA LEU A 301 3.00 -1.19 7.32
C LEU A 301 4.12 -1.75 8.20
N THR A 302 5.37 -1.35 7.98
CA THR A 302 6.54 -1.97 8.62
C THR A 302 7.18 -1.10 9.70
N GLY A 303 6.62 0.05 9.98
CA GLY A 303 7.17 0.97 10.97
C GLY A 303 7.43 0.32 12.32
N ASN A 304 6.44 -0.38 12.85
CA ASN A 304 6.56 -1.14 14.09
C ASN A 304 7.63 -2.24 14.03
N TYR A 305 7.78 -2.91 12.90
CA TYR A 305 8.73 -4.01 12.75
C TYR A 305 10.20 -3.55 12.79
N LYS A 306 10.51 -2.33 12.31
CA LYS A 306 11.88 -1.80 12.35
C LYS A 306 12.26 -1.26 13.72
N ALA A 307 11.31 -0.72 14.47
CA ALA A 307 11.54 -0.34 15.87
C ALA A 307 11.88 -1.59 16.71
N ASP A 308 11.16 -2.70 16.51
CA ASP A 308 11.45 -3.97 17.17
C ASP A 308 12.85 -4.51 16.82
N GLN A 309 13.33 -4.32 15.58
CA GLN A 309 14.70 -4.74 15.21
C GLN A 309 15.79 -3.93 15.91
N VAL A 310 15.55 -2.67 16.24
CA VAL A 310 16.49 -1.85 17.01
C VAL A 310 16.54 -2.31 18.47
N HIS A 311 15.44 -2.86 19.00
CA HIS A 311 15.37 -3.37 20.36
C HIS A 311 15.89 -4.81 20.52
N ILE A 312 15.98 -5.59 19.45
CA ILE A 312 16.51 -6.97 19.49
C ILE A 312 17.94 -7.02 20.04
N PRO A 313 18.90 -6.17 19.62
CA PRO A 313 20.24 -6.15 20.24
C PRO A 313 20.20 -5.87 21.74
N ALA A 314 19.39 -4.93 22.20
CA ALA A 314 19.23 -4.59 23.61
C ALA A 314 18.52 -5.69 24.43
N LEU A 315 17.59 -6.42 23.78
CA LEU A 315 16.95 -7.60 24.38
C LEU A 315 17.92 -8.78 24.48
N LEU A 316 18.72 -9.02 23.46
CA LEU A 316 19.74 -10.08 23.45
C LEU A 316 20.86 -9.79 24.47
N GLU A 317 21.24 -8.54 24.64
CA GLU A 317 22.21 -8.11 25.64
C GLU A 317 21.69 -8.31 27.08
N ARG A 318 20.38 -8.13 27.32
CA ARG A 318 19.71 -8.40 28.61
C ARG A 318 19.51 -9.89 28.88
N LEU A 319 19.34 -10.72 27.82
CA LEU A 319 19.16 -12.17 27.96
C LEU A 319 20.48 -12.94 27.99
N GLY A 320 21.59 -12.28 27.64
CA GLY A 320 22.95 -12.84 27.68
C GLY A 320 23.72 -12.56 28.98
N GLN A 321 23.08 -11.89 29.96
CA GLN A 321 23.55 -11.74 31.33
C GLN A 321 22.73 -12.65 32.24
#